data_10e8a9adc0d1ec456c031d5d1f3cb957
#
_entry.id   10e8a9adc0d1ec456c031d5d1f3cb957
#
_cell.length_a   1.000
_cell.length_b   1.000
_cell.length_c   1.000
_cell.angle_alpha   90.00
_cell.angle_beta   90.00
_cell.angle_gamma   90.00
#
_symmetry.space_group_name_H-M   'P 1'
#
loop_
_entity.id
_entity.type
_entity.pdbx_description
1 polymer ?
#
loop_
_entity_poly.entity_id
_entity_poly.type
_entity_poly.pdbx_seq_one_letter_code
_entity_poly.pdbx_strand_id
1 'polypeptide(L)'
;DVPPIIAALISTEDVRYRGHSGIDLMSLVRVGVKTVLMQNTSQGGGSTITQQLAKNLFPRDTARNRSRVARTAKLVTSKFKEWITALKLEYNYTKEEIAAMYLNTVEFGSNAYGIKSAAHTFFNKEPHELNIQEAALLAGLVKGPTMYSPRRNPENALARRNLVLDRMASA
;
A
#
# COMPACT_ATOMS: atom_id res chain seq x y z
N ASP A 1 -3.28 -5.42 -21.57
CA ASP A 1 -2.56 -4.29 -20.97
C ASP A 1 -2.98 -4.13 -19.50
N VAL A 2 -2.01 -3.99 -18.60
CA VAL A 2 -2.27 -3.76 -17.18
C VAL A 2 -2.69 -2.29 -17.00
N PRO A 3 -3.82 -2.00 -16.31
CA PRO A 3 -4.23 -0.62 -16.07
C PRO A 3 -3.11 0.19 -15.37
N PRO A 4 -2.91 1.48 -15.74
CA PRO A 4 -1.82 2.30 -15.20
C PRO A 4 -1.78 2.35 -13.67
N ILE A 5 -2.93 2.33 -13.00
CA ILE A 5 -3.01 2.37 -11.54
C ILE A 5 -2.48 1.08 -10.89
N ILE A 6 -2.72 -0.08 -11.50
CA ILE A 6 -2.19 -1.36 -10.99
C ILE A 6 -0.67 -1.41 -11.19
N ALA A 7 -0.17 -0.99 -12.36
CA ALA A 7 1.26 -0.89 -12.61
C ALA A 7 1.94 0.06 -11.61
N ALA A 8 1.38 1.24 -11.37
CA ALA A 8 1.88 2.21 -10.41
C ALA A 8 1.90 1.67 -8.97
N LEU A 9 0.86 0.96 -8.57
CA LEU A 9 0.75 0.34 -7.25
C LEU A 9 1.83 -0.75 -7.07
N ILE A 10 1.92 -1.69 -8.00
CA ILE A 10 2.86 -2.82 -7.93
C ILE A 10 4.31 -2.32 -7.91
N SER A 11 4.69 -1.45 -8.85
CA SER A 11 6.06 -0.92 -8.93
C SER A 11 6.48 -0.13 -7.69
N THR A 12 5.53 0.38 -6.92
CA THR A 12 5.81 1.25 -5.76
C THR A 12 5.70 0.54 -4.44
N GLU A 13 4.66 -0.23 -4.23
CA GLU A 13 4.38 -0.87 -2.94
C GLU A 13 4.89 -2.32 -2.86
N ASP A 14 4.94 -3.04 -3.99
CA ASP A 14 5.25 -4.47 -3.99
C ASP A 14 5.82 -4.95 -5.33
N VAL A 15 7.06 -4.54 -5.63
CA VAL A 15 7.73 -4.83 -6.93
C VAL A 15 7.73 -6.32 -7.29
N ARG A 16 7.73 -7.20 -6.29
CA ARG A 16 7.71 -8.66 -6.49
C ARG A 16 6.33 -9.28 -6.29
N TYR A 17 5.28 -8.49 -6.42
CA TYR A 17 3.89 -8.90 -6.20
C TYR A 17 3.52 -10.22 -6.85
N ARG A 18 3.97 -10.45 -8.09
CA ARG A 18 3.70 -11.67 -8.86
C ARG A 18 4.57 -12.86 -8.46
N GLY A 19 5.62 -12.65 -7.67
CA GLY A 19 6.63 -13.67 -7.32
C GLY A 19 6.48 -14.26 -5.91
N HIS A 20 5.46 -13.88 -5.14
CA HIS A 20 5.23 -14.41 -3.79
C HIS A 20 3.75 -14.71 -3.54
N SER A 21 3.47 -15.54 -2.54
CA SER A 21 2.11 -15.94 -2.14
C SER A 21 1.65 -15.20 -0.88
N GLY A 22 1.56 -13.87 -0.95
CA GLY A 22 1.05 -12.99 0.11
C GLY A 22 2.09 -12.52 1.13
N ILE A 23 3.22 -13.22 1.28
CA ILE A 23 4.34 -12.82 2.14
C ILE A 23 5.61 -12.80 1.30
N ASP A 24 6.30 -11.67 1.28
CA ASP A 24 7.59 -11.52 0.63
C ASP A 24 8.72 -11.64 1.65
N LEU A 25 9.23 -12.86 1.84
CA LEU A 25 10.32 -13.14 2.80
C LEU A 25 11.60 -12.37 2.46
N MET A 26 11.94 -12.20 1.18
CA MET A 26 13.14 -11.46 0.77
C MET A 26 13.01 -9.97 1.09
N SER A 27 11.83 -9.39 0.94
CA SER A 27 11.58 -8.01 1.37
C SER A 27 11.65 -7.86 2.88
N LEU A 28 11.16 -8.84 3.65
CA LEU A 28 11.27 -8.84 5.11
C LEU A 28 12.73 -8.90 5.56
N VAL A 29 13.55 -9.78 4.99
CA VAL A 29 14.98 -9.88 5.27
C VAL A 29 15.68 -8.57 4.91
N ARG A 30 15.44 -8.03 3.72
CA ARG A 30 16.01 -6.75 3.26
C ARG A 30 15.70 -5.59 4.21
N VAL A 31 14.44 -5.47 4.65
CA VAL A 31 14.02 -4.43 5.60
C VAL A 31 14.66 -4.66 6.95
N GLY A 32 14.68 -5.91 7.45
CA GLY A 32 15.34 -6.27 8.71
C GLY A 32 16.83 -5.88 8.73
N VAL A 33 17.57 -6.26 7.69
CA VAL A 33 18.99 -5.92 7.55
C VAL A 33 19.21 -4.40 7.48
N LYS A 34 18.42 -3.69 6.67
CA LYS A 34 18.52 -2.22 6.57
C LYS A 34 18.19 -1.51 7.90
N THR A 35 17.17 -1.97 8.62
CA THR A 35 16.79 -1.39 9.91
C THR A 35 17.90 -1.58 10.95
N VAL A 36 18.53 -2.75 10.98
CA VAL A 36 19.64 -3.05 11.91
C VAL A 36 20.92 -2.28 11.55
N LEU A 37 21.29 -2.22 10.25
CA LEU A 37 22.55 -1.62 9.81
C LEU A 37 22.49 -0.09 9.70
N MET A 38 21.34 0.47 9.31
CA MET A 38 21.24 1.90 8.97
C MET A 38 20.47 2.73 10.02
N GLN A 39 19.91 2.10 11.06
CA GLN A 39 19.06 2.74 12.09
C GLN A 39 17.93 3.60 11.49
N ASN A 40 17.59 3.39 10.22
CA ASN A 40 16.66 4.22 9.47
C ASN A 40 15.34 3.48 9.29
N THR A 41 14.37 3.77 10.16
CA THR A 41 13.03 3.14 10.16
C THR A 41 12.09 3.73 9.10
N SER A 42 12.50 4.79 8.39
CA SER A 42 11.62 5.57 7.51
C SER A 42 11.43 4.99 6.10
N GLN A 43 12.24 4.04 5.67
CA GLN A 43 12.10 3.38 4.37
C GLN A 43 11.31 2.06 4.46
N GLY A 44 10.12 2.13 5.04
CA GLY A 44 9.21 0.99 5.13
C GLY A 44 8.70 0.54 3.75
N GLY A 45 8.74 -0.74 3.51
CA GLY A 45 8.29 -1.41 2.31
C GLY A 45 8.36 -2.93 2.48
N GLY A 46 8.22 -3.42 3.71
CA GLY A 46 8.27 -4.85 4.00
C GLY A 46 6.90 -5.55 4.01
N SER A 47 5.80 -4.81 3.87
CA SER A 47 4.45 -5.40 3.79
C SER A 47 3.99 -5.45 2.34
N THR A 48 3.49 -6.61 1.92
CA THR A 48 2.94 -6.82 0.58
C THR A 48 1.57 -6.14 0.42
N ILE A 49 1.11 -5.96 -0.83
CA ILE A 49 -0.24 -5.48 -1.14
C ILE A 49 -1.29 -6.36 -0.47
N THR A 50 -1.13 -7.69 -0.51
CA THR A 50 -2.05 -8.64 0.11
C THR A 50 -2.11 -8.51 1.63
N GLN A 51 -0.98 -8.25 2.30
CA GLN A 51 -0.95 -7.96 3.75
C GLN A 51 -1.61 -6.62 4.08
N GLN A 52 -1.44 -5.60 3.22
CA GLN A 52 -2.11 -4.31 3.38
C GLN A 52 -3.63 -4.46 3.19
N LEU A 53 -4.09 -5.26 2.22
CA LEU A 53 -5.50 -5.60 2.06
C LEU A 53 -6.05 -6.32 3.30
N ALA A 54 -5.35 -7.35 3.80
CA ALA A 54 -5.74 -8.06 5.01
C ALA A 54 -5.93 -7.12 6.22
N LYS A 55 -5.02 -6.14 6.38
CA LYS A 55 -5.12 -5.09 7.41
C LYS A 55 -6.31 -4.16 7.21
N ASN A 56 -6.67 -3.83 5.97
CA ASN A 56 -7.82 -2.97 5.67
C ASN A 56 -9.15 -3.69 5.94
N LEU A 57 -9.24 -4.98 5.58
CA LEU A 57 -10.41 -5.80 5.83
C LEU A 57 -10.62 -6.11 7.32
N PHE A 58 -9.54 -6.25 8.08
CA PHE A 58 -9.55 -6.56 9.51
C PHE A 58 -8.71 -5.54 10.29
N PRO A 59 -9.24 -4.31 10.51
CA PRO A 59 -8.52 -3.26 11.20
C PRO A 59 -8.08 -3.69 12.60
N ARG A 60 -6.89 -3.24 12.99
CA ARG A 60 -6.38 -3.50 14.34
C ARG A 60 -7.20 -2.72 15.36
N ASP A 61 -7.65 -3.41 16.39
CA ASP A 61 -8.25 -2.76 17.55
C ASP A 61 -7.19 -1.93 18.31
N THR A 62 -7.35 -0.61 18.31
CA THR A 62 -6.42 0.37 18.89
C THR A 62 -6.76 0.72 20.34
N ALA A 63 -7.13 -0.26 21.17
CA ALA A 63 -7.45 0.01 22.59
C ALA A 63 -6.30 0.76 23.31
N ARG A 64 -6.59 1.98 23.72
CA ARG A 64 -5.64 3.02 24.17
C ARG A 64 -4.96 2.75 25.53
N ASN A 65 -5.49 1.88 26.38
CA ASN A 65 -5.10 1.74 27.79
C ASN A 65 -4.40 0.41 28.12
N ARG A 66 -3.28 0.07 27.43
CA ARG A 66 -2.53 -1.14 27.75
C ARG A 66 -1.05 -0.84 28.03
N SER A 67 -0.42 -1.64 28.91
CA SER A 67 1.01 -1.61 29.19
C SER A 67 1.86 -1.78 27.91
N ARG A 68 3.13 -1.33 27.91
CA ARG A 68 4.03 -1.48 26.76
C ARG A 68 4.13 -2.93 26.28
N VAL A 69 4.27 -3.87 27.20
CA VAL A 69 4.39 -5.31 26.89
C VAL A 69 3.11 -5.84 26.21
N ALA A 70 1.93 -5.51 26.75
CA ALA A 70 0.66 -5.90 26.15
C ALA A 70 0.44 -5.28 24.75
N ARG A 71 0.94 -4.07 24.53
CA ARG A 71 0.90 -3.41 23.21
C ARG A 71 1.78 -4.13 22.20
N THR A 72 3.02 -4.48 22.57
CA THR A 72 3.94 -5.22 21.69
C THR A 72 3.40 -6.61 21.37
N ALA A 73 2.92 -7.36 22.37
CA ALA A 73 2.31 -8.68 22.16
C ALA A 73 1.11 -8.59 21.18
N LYS A 74 0.26 -7.57 21.34
CA LYS A 74 -0.89 -7.36 20.45
C LYS A 74 -0.46 -7.00 19.02
N LEU A 75 0.60 -6.20 18.85
CA LEU A 75 1.15 -5.88 17.53
C LEU A 75 1.66 -7.14 16.81
N VAL A 76 2.41 -7.98 17.51
CA VAL A 76 2.91 -9.26 16.98
C VAL A 76 1.74 -10.16 16.59
N THR A 77 0.76 -10.36 17.48
CA THR A 77 -0.42 -11.19 17.19
C THR A 77 -1.22 -10.66 16.00
N SER A 78 -1.40 -9.33 15.91
CA SER A 78 -2.08 -8.72 14.77
C SER A 78 -1.31 -8.93 13.47
N LYS A 79 0.03 -8.88 13.51
CA LYS A 79 0.86 -9.14 12.32
C LYS A 79 0.76 -10.60 11.85
N PHE A 80 0.73 -11.55 12.78
CA PHE A 80 0.47 -12.96 12.43
C PHE A 80 -0.91 -13.17 11.81
N LYS A 81 -1.96 -12.52 12.33
CA LYS A 81 -3.30 -12.57 11.72
C LYS A 81 -3.30 -12.01 10.30
N GLU A 82 -2.63 -10.87 10.06
CA GLU A 82 -2.46 -10.32 8.73
C GLU A 82 -1.78 -11.32 7.78
N TRP A 83 -0.74 -12.00 8.22
CA TRP A 83 -0.03 -13.01 7.41
C TRP A 83 -0.92 -14.20 7.04
N ILE A 84 -1.63 -14.77 8.04
CA ILE A 84 -2.55 -15.87 7.80
C ILE A 84 -3.67 -15.45 6.84
N THR A 85 -4.22 -14.25 7.02
CA THR A 85 -5.25 -13.72 6.13
C THR A 85 -4.71 -13.48 4.73
N ALA A 86 -3.48 -12.96 4.59
CA ALA A 86 -2.84 -12.77 3.30
C ALA A 86 -2.65 -14.10 2.56
N LEU A 87 -2.19 -15.15 3.25
CA LEU A 87 -2.07 -16.50 2.66
C LEU A 87 -3.43 -17.06 2.21
N LYS A 88 -4.49 -16.85 3.00
CA LYS A 88 -5.85 -17.27 2.63
C LYS A 88 -6.37 -16.51 1.42
N LEU A 89 -6.11 -15.21 1.33
CA LEU A 89 -6.48 -14.41 0.15
C LEU A 89 -5.78 -14.93 -1.10
N GLU A 90 -4.47 -15.16 -1.04
CA GLU A 90 -3.70 -15.69 -2.18
C GLU A 90 -4.08 -17.13 -2.58
N TYR A 91 -4.59 -17.91 -1.65
CA TYR A 91 -5.10 -19.24 -1.96
C TYR A 91 -6.44 -19.22 -2.71
N ASN A 92 -7.30 -18.22 -2.43
CA ASN A 92 -8.67 -18.17 -2.92
C ASN A 92 -8.87 -17.19 -4.10
N TYR A 93 -7.96 -16.24 -4.30
CA TYR A 93 -8.10 -15.17 -5.29
C TYR A 93 -6.84 -15.02 -6.12
N THR A 94 -7.01 -14.60 -7.37
CA THR A 94 -5.91 -14.26 -8.26
C THR A 94 -5.21 -12.95 -7.83
N LYS A 95 -4.01 -12.72 -8.33
CA LYS A 95 -3.27 -11.47 -8.09
C LYS A 95 -4.05 -10.24 -8.56
N GLU A 96 -4.72 -10.36 -9.69
CA GLU A 96 -5.53 -9.29 -10.28
C GLU A 96 -6.75 -8.97 -9.40
N GLU A 97 -7.44 -9.99 -8.88
CA GLU A 97 -8.56 -9.82 -7.95
C GLU A 97 -8.12 -9.18 -6.63
N ILE A 98 -6.98 -9.62 -6.08
CA ILE A 98 -6.43 -9.03 -4.84
C ILE A 98 -6.06 -7.56 -5.05
N ALA A 99 -5.41 -7.22 -6.17
CA ALA A 99 -5.08 -5.83 -6.49
C ALA A 99 -6.35 -4.97 -6.67
N ALA A 100 -7.38 -5.51 -7.31
CA ALA A 100 -8.67 -4.84 -7.46
C ALA A 100 -9.37 -4.64 -6.12
N MET A 101 -9.42 -5.66 -5.26
CA MET A 101 -9.98 -5.55 -3.91
C MET A 101 -9.23 -4.50 -3.09
N TYR A 102 -7.91 -4.47 -3.16
CA TYR A 102 -7.09 -3.47 -2.49
C TYR A 102 -7.43 -2.05 -2.95
N LEU A 103 -7.41 -1.81 -4.26
CA LEU A 103 -7.74 -0.51 -4.84
C LEU A 103 -9.16 -0.05 -4.53
N ASN A 104 -10.09 -0.98 -4.36
CA ASN A 104 -11.49 -0.67 -4.01
C ASN A 104 -11.70 -0.39 -2.51
N THR A 105 -10.74 -0.72 -1.65
CA THR A 105 -10.88 -0.58 -0.19
C THR A 105 -9.94 0.45 0.44
N VAL A 106 -8.81 0.74 -0.19
CA VAL A 106 -7.78 1.62 0.40
C VAL A 106 -8.23 3.07 0.44
N GLU A 107 -7.79 3.79 1.47
CA GLU A 107 -8.00 5.23 1.61
C GLU A 107 -6.98 6.02 0.79
N PHE A 108 -7.46 6.94 -0.05
CA PHE A 108 -6.64 7.86 -0.85
C PHE A 108 -6.58 9.29 -0.26
N GLY A 109 -7.21 9.52 0.90
CA GLY A 109 -7.35 10.84 1.50
C GLY A 109 -8.56 11.62 1.01
N SER A 110 -8.82 12.78 1.63
CA SER A 110 -10.00 13.61 1.33
C SER A 110 -11.33 12.83 1.44
N ASN A 111 -11.41 11.86 2.35
CA ASN A 111 -12.52 10.92 2.51
C ASN A 111 -12.81 10.04 1.27
N ALA A 112 -11.85 9.93 0.36
CA ALA A 112 -11.96 9.04 -0.81
C ALA A 112 -11.49 7.63 -0.45
N TYR A 113 -12.43 6.72 -0.28
CA TYR A 113 -12.19 5.28 -0.12
C TYR A 113 -12.47 4.58 -1.44
N GLY A 114 -11.49 3.82 -1.89
CA GLY A 114 -11.52 3.12 -3.18
C GLY A 114 -11.18 4.01 -4.38
N ILE A 115 -10.68 3.34 -5.44
CA ILE A 115 -10.14 3.99 -6.64
C ILE A 115 -11.19 4.83 -7.38
N LYS A 116 -12.44 4.38 -7.43
CA LYS A 116 -13.51 5.13 -8.09
C LYS A 116 -13.75 6.46 -7.40
N SER A 117 -13.91 6.45 -6.07
CA SER A 117 -14.08 7.66 -5.27
C SER A 117 -12.86 8.58 -5.41
N ALA A 118 -11.65 8.02 -5.42
CA ALA A 118 -10.42 8.79 -5.57
C ALA A 118 -10.33 9.47 -6.96
N ALA A 119 -10.58 8.73 -8.03
CA ALA A 119 -10.56 9.26 -9.40
C ALA A 119 -11.55 10.44 -9.57
N HIS A 120 -12.75 10.29 -9.04
CA HIS A 120 -13.74 11.39 -9.03
C HIS A 120 -13.30 12.57 -8.16
N THR A 121 -12.82 12.31 -6.94
CA THR A 121 -12.45 13.35 -5.97
C THR A 121 -11.28 14.22 -6.44
N PHE A 122 -10.29 13.61 -7.08
CA PHE A 122 -9.07 14.31 -7.47
C PHE A 122 -9.07 14.80 -8.91
N PHE A 123 -9.77 14.09 -9.82
CA PHE A 123 -9.70 14.36 -11.27
C PHE A 123 -11.04 14.48 -11.96
N ASN A 124 -12.16 14.19 -11.28
CA ASN A 124 -13.50 14.11 -11.86
C ASN A 124 -13.57 13.17 -13.08
N LYS A 125 -12.94 11.98 -12.94
CA LYS A 125 -12.82 10.94 -13.98
C LYS A 125 -13.24 9.57 -13.46
N GLU A 126 -13.60 8.68 -14.38
CA GLU A 126 -13.69 7.26 -14.08
C GLU A 126 -12.26 6.64 -14.00
N PRO A 127 -12.08 5.53 -13.25
CA PRO A 127 -10.75 4.91 -13.08
C PRO A 127 -10.05 4.51 -14.38
N HIS A 128 -10.78 4.14 -15.41
CA HIS A 128 -10.24 3.74 -16.72
C HIS A 128 -9.77 4.94 -17.58
N GLU A 129 -10.18 6.17 -17.23
CA GLU A 129 -9.80 7.41 -17.90
C GLU A 129 -8.53 8.03 -17.30
N LEU A 130 -8.01 7.47 -16.20
CA LEU A 130 -6.80 7.97 -15.56
C LEU A 130 -5.59 7.79 -16.48
N ASN A 131 -4.89 8.88 -16.73
CA ASN A 131 -3.60 8.82 -17.38
C ASN A 131 -2.49 8.33 -16.41
N ILE A 132 -1.29 8.09 -16.94
CA ILE A 132 -0.16 7.56 -16.16
C ILE A 132 0.20 8.48 -14.99
N GLN A 133 0.20 9.81 -15.18
CA GLN A 133 0.56 10.77 -14.14
C GLN A 133 -0.49 10.83 -13.02
N GLU A 134 -1.76 10.76 -13.38
CA GLU A 134 -2.88 10.71 -12.43
C GLU A 134 -2.87 9.41 -11.63
N ALA A 135 -2.66 8.29 -12.30
CA ALA A 135 -2.50 6.99 -11.66
C ALA A 135 -1.29 6.97 -10.70
N ALA A 136 -0.15 7.53 -11.11
CA ALA A 136 1.03 7.64 -10.26
C ALA A 136 0.80 8.53 -9.03
N LEU A 137 0.05 9.61 -9.15
CA LEU A 137 -0.34 10.44 -8.01
C LEU A 137 -1.20 9.65 -7.03
N LEU A 138 -2.25 8.97 -7.50
CA LEU A 138 -3.13 8.17 -6.64
C LEU A 138 -2.37 7.04 -5.96
N ALA A 139 -1.54 6.28 -6.69
CA ALA A 139 -0.67 5.26 -6.09
C ALA A 139 0.28 5.84 -5.02
N GLY A 140 0.77 7.06 -5.25
CA GLY A 140 1.58 7.79 -4.28
C GLY A 140 0.84 8.12 -2.98
N LEU A 141 -0.45 8.46 -3.07
CA LEU A 141 -1.31 8.80 -1.92
C LEU A 141 -1.49 7.62 -0.96
N VAL A 142 -1.54 6.39 -1.46
CA VAL A 142 -1.73 5.18 -0.64
C VAL A 142 -0.68 5.07 0.47
N LYS A 143 0.55 5.52 0.23
CA LYS A 143 1.64 5.50 1.23
C LYS A 143 1.37 6.38 2.43
N GLY A 144 0.68 7.48 2.24
CA GLY A 144 0.38 8.44 3.30
C GLY A 144 -0.54 9.55 2.79
N PRO A 145 -1.86 9.31 2.84
CA PRO A 145 -2.85 10.20 2.23
C PRO A 145 -2.80 11.64 2.74
N THR A 146 -2.41 11.83 3.99
CA THR A 146 -2.26 13.18 4.57
C THR A 146 -0.94 13.83 4.16
N MET A 147 0.17 13.06 4.20
CA MET A 147 1.51 13.55 3.92
C MET A 147 1.67 13.93 2.45
N TYR A 148 1.10 13.16 1.55
CA TYR A 148 1.20 13.34 0.10
C TYR A 148 -0.06 13.97 -0.51
N SER A 149 -0.92 14.58 0.31
CA SER A 149 -2.13 15.26 -0.17
C SER A 149 -1.77 16.40 -1.12
N PRO A 150 -2.23 16.39 -2.38
CA PRO A 150 -1.95 17.47 -3.31
C PRO A 150 -2.58 18.80 -2.90
N ARG A 151 -3.63 18.77 -2.07
CA ARG A 151 -4.28 19.97 -1.53
C ARG A 151 -3.55 20.58 -0.35
N ARG A 152 -2.91 19.74 0.50
CA ARG A 152 -2.25 20.20 1.74
C ARG A 152 -0.74 20.34 1.57
N ASN A 153 -0.13 19.44 0.82
CA ASN A 153 1.32 19.33 0.65
C ASN A 153 1.67 19.09 -0.82
N PRO A 154 1.45 20.06 -1.73
CA PRO A 154 1.61 19.90 -3.17
C PRO A 154 3.03 19.48 -3.58
N GLU A 155 4.05 20.00 -2.91
CA GLU A 155 5.46 19.65 -3.19
C GLU A 155 5.75 18.17 -2.86
N ASN A 156 5.29 17.70 -1.70
CA ASN A 156 5.44 16.29 -1.31
C ASN A 156 4.66 15.37 -2.26
N ALA A 157 3.46 15.79 -2.67
CA ALA A 157 2.65 15.05 -3.63
C ALA A 157 3.35 14.94 -4.98
N LEU A 158 3.95 16.04 -5.47
CA LEU A 158 4.70 16.09 -6.72
C LEU A 158 5.93 15.18 -6.67
N ALA A 159 6.74 15.31 -5.61
CA ALA A 159 7.93 14.48 -5.42
C ALA A 159 7.57 12.98 -5.33
N ARG A 160 6.48 12.65 -4.61
CA ARG A 160 6.01 11.27 -4.49
C ARG A 160 5.50 10.71 -5.81
N ARG A 161 4.72 11.49 -6.58
CA ARG A 161 4.27 11.12 -7.93
C ARG A 161 5.46 10.82 -8.85
N ASN A 162 6.46 11.69 -8.88
CA ASN A 162 7.64 11.51 -9.72
C ASN A 162 8.42 10.24 -9.33
N LEU A 163 8.58 9.97 -8.03
CA LEU A 163 9.17 8.70 -7.57
C LEU A 163 8.37 7.48 -8.04
N VAL A 164 7.04 7.56 -8.07
CA VAL A 164 6.21 6.46 -8.61
C VAL A 164 6.47 6.28 -10.11
N LEU A 165 6.50 7.36 -10.88
CA LEU A 165 6.79 7.31 -12.31
C LEU A 165 8.18 6.71 -12.60
N ASP A 166 9.20 7.12 -11.85
CA ASP A 166 10.56 6.55 -11.97
C ASP A 166 10.59 5.04 -11.71
N ARG A 167 9.83 4.60 -10.71
CA ARG A 167 9.70 3.15 -10.41
C ARG A 167 8.94 2.40 -11.49
N MET A 168 7.88 2.98 -12.04
CA MET A 168 7.16 2.39 -13.17
C MET A 168 8.04 2.26 -14.41
N ALA A 169 8.90 3.24 -14.67
CA ALA A 169 9.84 3.20 -15.79
C ALA A 169 10.97 2.17 -15.59
N SER A 170 11.28 1.79 -14.34
CA SER A 170 12.36 0.88 -13.98
C SER A 170 11.89 -0.58 -13.77
N ALA A 171 10.60 -0.84 -13.83
CA ALA A 171 9.97 -2.15 -13.59
C ALA A 171 9.74 -2.91 -14.88
#